data_f47876b9e53f921e10a4dd35217204e9
#
_entry.id   f47876b9e53f921e10a4dd35217204e9
#
_cell.length_a   1.000
_cell.length_b   1.000
_cell.length_c   1.000
_cell.angle_alpha   90.00
_cell.angle_beta   90.00
_cell.angle_gamma   90.00
#
_symmetry.space_group_name_H-M   'P 1'
#
loop_
_entity.id
_entity.type
_entity.pdbx_description
1 polymer ?
#
loop_
_entity_poly.entity_id
_entity_poly.type
_entity_poly.pdbx_seq_one_letter_code
_entity_poly.pdbx_strand_id
1 'polypeptide(L)'
;FPWSESPSDSTQNESSDAMTFGEIVSGFRTAVGDKPARLALLLCTVMWIGGGMGTGMGVIDFQWEFLFVEELNWESQDYLDTKGAPVFLMTMLGFLIGGVLGSKFGSRRTLTYAVGIGTLLTVVWSLSRSMWTDTSFMTPAWLVWTLVWAIVGANLLAFLMSLTTKDIGGTQFSIYMTLINVGAFTGNALSPQLLDLVGGSYPNLFLAGAAFQALVLLVLLQFDDGELSVAADDETVTESIENA
;
A
#
# COMPACT_ATOMS: atom_id res chain seq x y z
N PHE A 1 53.01 5.86 -6.54
CA PHE A 1 52.46 5.12 -7.69
C PHE A 1 51.67 6.11 -8.54
N PRO A 2 52.09 6.38 -9.80
CA PRO A 2 51.33 7.26 -10.67
C PRO A 2 50.23 6.46 -11.37
N TRP A 3 49.01 6.92 -11.21
CA TRP A 3 47.88 6.47 -12.00
C TRP A 3 48.03 7.06 -13.42
N SER A 4 48.32 6.20 -14.40
CA SER A 4 48.20 6.58 -15.80
C SER A 4 46.76 6.49 -16.21
N GLU A 5 46.11 7.64 -16.36
CA GLU A 5 44.79 7.73 -17.01
C GLU A 5 44.97 7.44 -18.50
N SER A 6 44.42 6.33 -18.94
CA SER A 6 44.18 6.07 -20.36
C SER A 6 42.97 6.91 -20.81
N PRO A 7 43.08 7.72 -21.85
CA PRO A 7 41.92 8.37 -22.43
C PRO A 7 41.10 7.31 -23.17
N SER A 8 40.08 6.81 -22.55
CA SER A 8 39.01 6.08 -23.25
C SER A 8 38.12 7.09 -23.96
N ASP A 9 38.48 7.37 -25.20
CA ASP A 9 37.60 7.97 -26.18
C ASP A 9 36.46 6.99 -26.47
N SER A 10 35.38 7.07 -25.70
CA SER A 10 34.09 6.54 -26.06
C SER A 10 33.04 7.62 -25.79
N THR A 11 33.00 8.59 -26.73
CA THR A 11 31.77 9.34 -26.98
C THR A 11 30.71 8.36 -27.45
N GLN A 12 30.18 7.53 -26.52
CA GLN A 12 28.84 6.99 -26.65
C GLN A 12 27.91 8.21 -26.54
N ASN A 13 27.51 8.65 -27.71
CA ASN A 13 26.42 9.56 -27.91
C ASN A 13 25.13 8.78 -27.46
N GLU A 14 24.96 8.59 -26.15
CA GLU A 14 23.65 8.30 -25.58
C GLU A 14 22.82 9.56 -25.80
N SER A 15 22.26 9.66 -27.00
CA SER A 15 21.05 10.44 -27.19
C SER A 15 20.03 9.79 -26.26
N SER A 16 19.97 10.28 -25.00
CA SER A 16 18.80 10.11 -24.18
C SER A 16 17.68 10.77 -24.98
N ASP A 17 17.00 9.99 -25.83
CA ASP A 17 15.74 10.38 -26.42
C ASP A 17 14.80 10.67 -25.26
N ALA A 18 14.80 11.90 -24.80
CA ALA A 18 13.87 12.39 -23.80
C ALA A 18 12.48 12.17 -24.39
N MET A 19 11.77 11.15 -23.89
CA MET A 19 10.41 10.86 -24.33
C MET A 19 9.60 12.15 -24.38
N THR A 20 9.04 12.44 -25.52
CA THR A 20 8.16 13.62 -25.71
C THR A 20 6.94 13.47 -24.82
N PHE A 21 6.43 14.56 -24.26
CA PHE A 21 5.19 14.54 -23.44
C PHE A 21 4.05 13.80 -24.15
N GLY A 22 3.97 13.90 -25.49
CA GLY A 22 3.00 13.17 -26.31
C GLY A 22 3.17 11.64 -26.26
N GLU A 23 4.42 11.16 -26.25
CA GLU A 23 4.74 9.73 -26.14
C GLU A 23 4.43 9.20 -24.76
N ILE A 24 4.69 9.97 -23.71
CA ILE A 24 4.30 9.64 -22.32
C ILE A 24 2.77 9.52 -22.21
N VAL A 25 2.03 10.49 -22.74
CA VAL A 25 0.57 10.48 -22.70
C VAL A 25 -0.01 9.33 -23.56
N SER A 26 0.56 9.05 -24.74
CA SER A 26 0.11 7.95 -25.59
C SER A 26 0.43 6.58 -24.96
N GLY A 27 1.61 6.42 -24.40
CA GLY A 27 2.01 5.22 -23.68
C GLY A 27 1.13 4.98 -22.44
N PHE A 28 0.83 6.05 -21.68
CA PHE A 28 -0.11 5.97 -20.56
C PHE A 28 -1.52 5.57 -21.01
N ARG A 29 -2.03 6.18 -22.10
CA ARG A 29 -3.34 5.83 -22.64
C ARG A 29 -3.41 4.35 -23.08
N THR A 30 -2.34 3.82 -23.65
CA THR A 30 -2.24 2.41 -24.03
C THR A 30 -2.18 1.52 -22.78
N ALA A 31 -1.34 1.87 -21.80
CA ALA A 31 -1.21 1.12 -20.55
C ALA A 31 -2.52 1.11 -19.72
N VAL A 32 -3.31 2.19 -19.73
CA VAL A 32 -4.63 2.25 -19.07
C VAL A 32 -5.71 1.49 -19.86
N GLY A 33 -5.45 1.17 -21.13
CA GLY A 33 -6.35 0.38 -21.97
C GLY A 33 -6.63 -1.03 -21.45
N ASP A 34 -5.65 -1.64 -20.80
CA ASP A 34 -5.71 -3.02 -20.36
C ASP A 34 -6.45 -3.19 -19.02
N LYS A 35 -7.15 -4.31 -18.86
CA LYS A 35 -7.92 -4.63 -17.66
C LYS A 35 -7.05 -4.62 -16.39
N PRO A 36 -5.84 -5.25 -16.34
CA PRO A 36 -4.98 -5.23 -15.17
C PRO A 36 -4.57 -3.82 -14.74
N ALA A 37 -4.23 -2.96 -15.69
CA ALA A 37 -3.83 -1.58 -15.38
C ALA A 37 -4.99 -0.77 -14.79
N ARG A 38 -6.21 -0.90 -15.34
CA ARG A 38 -7.41 -0.25 -14.77
C ARG A 38 -7.72 -0.74 -13.36
N LEU A 39 -7.59 -2.03 -13.11
CA LEU A 39 -7.75 -2.61 -11.77
C LEU A 39 -6.67 -2.10 -10.81
N ALA A 40 -5.41 -1.95 -11.28
CA ALA A 40 -4.34 -1.38 -10.48
C ALA A 40 -4.60 0.09 -10.10
N LEU A 41 -5.09 0.91 -11.02
CA LEU A 41 -5.47 2.30 -10.74
C LEU A 41 -6.61 2.38 -9.71
N LEU A 42 -7.62 1.52 -9.86
CA LEU A 42 -8.72 1.42 -8.88
C LEU A 42 -8.22 0.95 -7.52
N LEU A 43 -7.38 -0.10 -7.50
CA LEU A 43 -6.75 -0.62 -6.29
C LEU A 43 -5.98 0.47 -5.55
N CYS A 44 -5.12 1.21 -6.26
CA CYS A 44 -4.34 2.31 -5.70
C CYS A 44 -5.24 3.40 -5.08
N THR A 45 -6.34 3.73 -5.75
CA THR A 45 -7.26 4.78 -5.28
C THR A 45 -8.01 4.35 -4.01
N VAL A 46 -8.46 3.09 -3.93
CA VAL A 46 -9.28 2.64 -2.78
C VAL A 46 -8.45 2.10 -1.61
N MET A 47 -7.19 1.79 -1.84
CA MET A 47 -6.35 1.01 -0.93
C MET A 47 -6.29 1.58 0.49
N TRP A 48 -6.07 2.88 0.62
CA TRP A 48 -5.85 3.52 1.91
C TRP A 48 -7.02 4.39 2.38
N ILE A 49 -8.16 4.39 1.67
CA ILE A 49 -9.33 5.16 2.12
C ILE A 49 -9.76 4.69 3.52
N GLY A 50 -9.84 3.37 3.74
CA GLY A 50 -10.25 2.81 5.04
C GLY A 50 -9.26 3.05 6.16
N GLY A 51 -8.01 3.38 5.85
CA GLY A 51 -6.91 3.44 6.80
C GLY A 51 -6.16 2.12 6.90
N GLY A 52 -5.01 2.19 7.55
CA GLY A 52 -4.11 1.03 7.65
C GLY A 52 -2.83 1.35 8.42
N MET A 53 -1.78 1.14 8.33
CA MET A 53 -0.40 1.34 8.81
C MET A 53 -0.17 2.20 10.07
N GLY A 54 -1.18 2.78 10.69
CA GLY A 54 -0.99 3.70 11.84
C GLY A 54 -0.24 5.00 11.48
N THR A 55 -0.26 5.38 10.21
CA THR A 55 0.48 6.55 9.69
C THR A 55 -0.30 7.86 9.76
N GLY A 56 -1.55 7.81 10.21
CA GLY A 56 -2.45 8.96 10.19
C GLY A 56 -3.12 9.21 8.83
N MET A 57 -3.12 8.20 7.96
CA MET A 57 -3.73 8.29 6.63
C MET A 57 -4.93 7.34 6.50
N GLY A 58 -6.07 7.87 6.01
CA GLY A 58 -7.31 7.14 5.85
C GLY A 58 -8.30 7.35 6.99
N VAL A 59 -9.50 6.81 6.82
CA VAL A 59 -10.65 7.05 7.72
C VAL A 59 -10.33 6.73 9.19
N ILE A 60 -9.70 5.60 9.44
CA ILE A 60 -9.41 5.15 10.82
C ILE A 60 -8.21 5.90 11.37
N ASP A 61 -7.10 5.90 10.66
CA ASP A 61 -5.82 6.42 11.16
C ASP A 61 -5.86 7.91 11.46
N PHE A 62 -6.67 8.68 10.73
CA PHE A 62 -6.83 10.11 10.95
C PHE A 62 -7.40 10.43 12.33
N GLN A 63 -8.21 9.55 12.90
CA GLN A 63 -8.86 9.74 14.18
C GLN A 63 -8.08 9.16 15.38
N TRP A 64 -6.89 8.59 15.17
CA TRP A 64 -6.14 7.93 16.25
C TRP A 64 -5.89 8.80 17.47
N GLU A 65 -5.41 10.02 17.25
CA GLU A 65 -5.08 10.92 18.35
C GLU A 65 -6.33 11.31 19.15
N PHE A 66 -7.41 11.67 18.46
CA PHE A 66 -8.68 11.99 19.09
C PHE A 66 -9.24 10.78 19.85
N LEU A 67 -9.18 9.60 19.27
CA LEU A 67 -9.63 8.37 19.91
C LEU A 67 -8.84 8.08 21.20
N PHE A 68 -7.52 8.05 21.12
CA PHE A 68 -6.70 7.63 22.25
C PHE A 68 -6.64 8.71 23.34
N VAL A 69 -6.41 9.96 22.98
CA VAL A 69 -6.22 11.04 23.95
C VAL A 69 -7.55 11.59 24.47
N GLU A 70 -8.50 11.90 23.59
CA GLU A 70 -9.75 12.55 24.01
C GLU A 70 -10.83 11.57 24.45
N GLU A 71 -11.03 10.45 23.74
CA GLU A 71 -12.09 9.49 24.06
C GLU A 71 -11.65 8.46 25.12
N LEU A 72 -10.42 7.94 25.04
CA LEU A 72 -9.89 6.93 25.96
C LEU A 72 -9.08 7.48 27.11
N ASN A 73 -8.87 8.82 27.14
CA ASN A 73 -8.13 9.54 28.18
C ASN A 73 -6.68 9.03 28.41
N TRP A 74 -6.01 8.63 27.33
CA TRP A 74 -4.59 8.36 27.42
C TRP A 74 -3.81 9.64 27.66
N GLU A 75 -2.74 9.59 28.43
CA GLU A 75 -1.79 10.69 28.45
C GLU A 75 -1.19 10.88 27.05
N SER A 76 -1.08 12.14 26.61
CA SER A 76 -0.51 12.43 25.27
C SER A 76 0.89 11.83 25.10
N GLN A 77 1.66 11.75 26.20
CA GLN A 77 3.00 11.14 26.18
C GLN A 77 2.92 9.63 25.93
N ASP A 78 2.01 8.88 26.56
CA ASP A 78 1.84 7.43 26.36
C ASP A 78 1.42 7.12 24.92
N TYR A 79 0.56 7.97 24.36
CA TYR A 79 0.19 7.86 22.94
C TYR A 79 1.40 8.05 22.01
N LEU A 80 2.19 9.12 22.25
CA LEU A 80 3.38 9.41 21.44
C LEU A 80 4.46 8.34 21.59
N ASP A 81 4.66 7.83 22.81
CA ASP A 81 5.61 6.75 23.07
C ASP A 81 5.23 5.46 22.37
N THR A 82 3.93 5.14 22.31
CA THR A 82 3.43 3.99 21.55
C THR A 82 3.53 4.20 20.06
N LYS A 83 3.11 5.37 19.54
CA LYS A 83 3.17 5.74 18.12
C LYS A 83 4.61 5.84 17.59
N GLY A 84 5.56 6.16 18.44
CA GLY A 84 6.97 6.31 18.10
C GLY A 84 7.65 4.97 17.80
N ALA A 85 8.56 4.56 18.67
CA ALA A 85 9.41 3.39 18.46
C ALA A 85 8.63 2.07 18.30
N PRO A 86 7.60 1.73 19.12
CA PRO A 86 6.88 0.47 18.98
C PRO A 86 6.18 0.32 17.63
N VAL A 87 5.42 1.33 17.19
CA VAL A 87 4.73 1.32 15.89
C VAL A 87 5.74 1.28 14.73
N PHE A 88 6.83 2.04 14.84
CA PHE A 88 7.90 2.02 13.84
C PHE A 88 8.53 0.62 13.73
N LEU A 89 8.87 -0.02 14.85
CA LEU A 89 9.45 -1.37 14.87
C LEU A 89 8.50 -2.42 14.30
N MET A 90 7.19 -2.33 14.61
CA MET A 90 6.18 -3.23 14.04
C MET A 90 6.02 -3.01 12.53
N THR A 91 6.11 -1.77 12.07
CA THR A 91 6.09 -1.44 10.64
C THR A 91 7.31 -2.06 9.93
N MET A 92 8.52 -1.87 10.47
CA MET A 92 9.74 -2.47 9.90
C MET A 92 9.66 -4.00 9.87
N LEU A 93 9.21 -4.62 10.97
CA LEU A 93 9.02 -6.07 11.05
C LEU A 93 7.98 -6.56 10.03
N GLY A 94 6.88 -5.82 9.87
CA GLY A 94 5.85 -6.14 8.89
C GLY A 94 6.35 -6.06 7.45
N PHE A 95 7.18 -5.08 7.11
CA PHE A 95 7.83 -5.01 5.78
C PHE A 95 8.77 -6.20 5.55
N LEU A 96 9.57 -6.59 6.54
CA LEU A 96 10.47 -7.75 6.44
C LEU A 96 9.67 -9.06 6.25
N ILE A 97 8.69 -9.31 7.11
CA ILE A 97 7.82 -10.49 7.01
C ILE A 97 7.07 -10.47 5.67
N GLY A 98 6.53 -9.32 5.27
CA GLY A 98 5.82 -9.14 4.01
C GLY A 98 6.69 -9.46 2.80
N GLY A 99 7.95 -9.02 2.81
CA GLY A 99 8.91 -9.34 1.75
C GLY A 99 9.18 -10.85 1.65
N VAL A 100 9.40 -11.54 2.79
CA VAL A 100 9.60 -13.00 2.82
C VAL A 100 8.35 -13.75 2.37
N LEU A 101 7.17 -13.36 2.83
CA LEU A 101 5.91 -13.99 2.43
C LEU A 101 5.62 -13.75 0.95
N GLY A 102 5.84 -12.52 0.46
CA GLY A 102 5.65 -12.16 -0.94
C GLY A 102 6.56 -12.92 -1.89
N SER A 103 7.84 -13.10 -1.52
CA SER A 103 8.78 -13.90 -2.31
C SER A 103 8.46 -15.40 -2.31
N LYS A 104 7.88 -15.92 -1.23
CA LYS A 104 7.56 -17.35 -1.10
C LYS A 104 6.21 -17.74 -1.72
N PHE A 105 5.19 -16.91 -1.55
CA PHE A 105 3.80 -17.23 -1.92
C PHE A 105 3.26 -16.36 -3.07
N GLY A 106 4.05 -15.40 -3.54
CA GLY A 106 3.66 -14.37 -4.50
C GLY A 106 3.04 -13.14 -3.82
N SER A 107 3.41 -11.95 -4.31
CA SER A 107 2.97 -10.67 -3.72
C SER A 107 1.45 -10.49 -3.74
N ARG A 108 0.77 -10.85 -4.84
CA ARG A 108 -0.69 -10.76 -4.96
C ARG A 108 -1.43 -11.61 -3.91
N ARG A 109 -1.04 -12.89 -3.78
CA ARG A 109 -1.69 -13.81 -2.81
C ARG A 109 -1.46 -13.33 -1.39
N THR A 110 -0.21 -12.98 -1.06
CA THR A 110 0.13 -12.44 0.26
C THR A 110 -0.65 -11.15 0.55
N LEU A 111 -0.75 -10.23 -0.42
CA LEU A 111 -1.54 -9.01 -0.32
C LEU A 111 -3.01 -9.31 -0.02
N THR A 112 -3.63 -10.22 -0.79
CA THR A 112 -5.05 -10.58 -0.62
C THR A 112 -5.32 -11.16 0.77
N TYR A 113 -4.51 -12.11 1.24
CA TYR A 113 -4.66 -12.67 2.58
C TYR A 113 -4.39 -11.64 3.68
N ALA A 114 -3.37 -10.80 3.53
CA ALA A 114 -3.04 -9.79 4.53
C ALA A 114 -4.14 -8.71 4.64
N VAL A 115 -4.71 -8.24 3.52
CA VAL A 115 -5.87 -7.33 3.54
C VAL A 115 -7.07 -8.00 4.21
N GLY A 116 -7.34 -9.28 3.91
CA GLY A 116 -8.43 -10.03 4.56
C GLY A 116 -8.25 -10.13 6.07
N ILE A 117 -7.05 -10.47 6.53
CA ILE A 117 -6.71 -10.53 7.96
C ILE A 117 -6.82 -9.13 8.59
N GLY A 118 -6.27 -8.09 7.93
CA GLY A 118 -6.34 -6.71 8.41
C GLY A 118 -7.78 -6.21 8.55
N THR A 119 -8.63 -6.49 7.56
CA THR A 119 -10.06 -6.18 7.61
C THR A 119 -10.76 -6.91 8.76
N LEU A 120 -10.49 -8.20 8.93
CA LEU A 120 -11.05 -8.98 10.04
C LEU A 120 -10.61 -8.43 11.40
N LEU A 121 -9.32 -8.10 11.55
CA LEU A 121 -8.80 -7.47 12.78
C LEU A 121 -9.50 -6.14 13.05
N THR A 122 -9.73 -5.32 12.03
CA THR A 122 -10.46 -4.05 12.18
C THR A 122 -11.89 -4.27 12.68
N VAL A 123 -12.59 -5.28 12.14
CA VAL A 123 -13.95 -5.66 12.61
C VAL A 123 -13.92 -6.16 14.05
N VAL A 124 -13.00 -7.08 14.37
CA VAL A 124 -12.86 -7.62 15.74
C VAL A 124 -12.55 -6.51 16.72
N TRP A 125 -11.67 -5.60 16.36
CA TRP A 125 -11.33 -4.46 17.20
C TRP A 125 -12.54 -3.55 17.42
N SER A 126 -13.30 -3.22 16.38
CA SER A 126 -14.56 -2.49 16.51
C SER A 126 -15.53 -3.15 17.50
N LEU A 127 -15.72 -4.46 17.41
CA LEU A 127 -16.63 -5.21 18.28
C LEU A 127 -16.13 -5.32 19.73
N SER A 128 -14.85 -5.06 19.98
CA SER A 128 -14.20 -5.15 21.29
C SER A 128 -14.24 -3.84 22.07
N ARG A 129 -15.20 -2.94 21.81
CA ARG A 129 -15.30 -1.60 22.43
C ARG A 129 -15.20 -1.61 23.96
N SER A 130 -15.76 -2.63 24.61
CA SER A 130 -15.70 -2.78 26.07
C SER A 130 -14.29 -2.96 26.63
N MET A 131 -13.32 -3.35 25.79
CA MET A 131 -11.92 -3.56 26.17
C MET A 131 -11.03 -2.34 25.84
N TRP A 132 -11.56 -1.30 25.20
CA TRP A 132 -10.75 -0.17 24.71
C TRP A 132 -10.16 0.70 25.80
N THR A 133 -10.76 0.71 27.00
CA THR A 133 -10.21 1.41 28.17
C THR A 133 -9.00 0.70 28.79
N ASP A 134 -8.78 -0.57 28.42
CA ASP A 134 -7.66 -1.36 28.91
C ASP A 134 -6.45 -1.19 27.98
N THR A 135 -5.41 -0.49 28.46
CA THR A 135 -4.16 -0.28 27.71
C THR A 135 -3.45 -1.59 27.38
N SER A 136 -3.61 -2.63 28.24
CA SER A 136 -3.04 -3.95 28.00
C SER A 136 -3.69 -4.66 26.80
N PHE A 137 -4.89 -4.25 26.39
CA PHE A 137 -5.57 -4.71 25.17
C PHE A 137 -5.25 -3.77 23.99
N MET A 138 -5.41 -2.46 24.18
CA MET A 138 -5.35 -1.49 23.08
C MET A 138 -3.95 -1.39 22.46
N THR A 139 -2.89 -1.38 23.28
CA THR A 139 -1.52 -1.29 22.76
C THR A 139 -1.15 -2.50 21.88
N PRO A 140 -1.30 -3.76 22.33
CA PRO A 140 -1.06 -4.92 21.46
C PRO A 140 -1.96 -4.97 20.24
N ALA A 141 -3.24 -4.60 20.36
CA ALA A 141 -4.16 -4.57 19.23
C ALA A 141 -3.67 -3.60 18.14
N TRP A 142 -3.25 -2.40 18.52
CA TRP A 142 -2.67 -1.43 17.61
C TRP A 142 -1.38 -1.94 16.95
N LEU A 143 -0.46 -2.52 17.73
CA LEU A 143 0.81 -3.04 17.20
C LEU A 143 0.61 -4.20 16.22
N VAL A 144 -0.29 -5.14 16.54
CA VAL A 144 -0.62 -6.26 15.64
C VAL A 144 -1.29 -5.75 14.35
N TRP A 145 -2.22 -4.81 14.48
CA TRP A 145 -2.88 -4.19 13.34
C TRP A 145 -1.87 -3.48 12.42
N THR A 146 -0.94 -2.69 13.00
CA THR A 146 0.14 -2.04 12.27
C THR A 146 1.03 -3.04 11.54
N LEU A 147 1.42 -4.14 12.21
CA LEU A 147 2.23 -5.20 11.61
C LEU A 147 1.55 -5.79 10.35
N VAL A 148 0.25 -6.13 10.45
CA VAL A 148 -0.48 -6.72 9.32
C VAL A 148 -0.60 -5.73 8.16
N TRP A 149 -0.90 -4.47 8.44
CA TRP A 149 -0.99 -3.45 7.40
C TRP A 149 0.36 -3.09 6.79
N ALA A 150 1.47 -3.23 7.53
CA ALA A 150 2.81 -3.12 6.95
C ALA A 150 3.14 -4.28 5.99
N ILE A 151 2.67 -5.51 6.28
CA ILE A 151 2.73 -6.64 5.34
C ILE A 151 1.95 -6.33 4.06
N VAL A 152 0.76 -5.72 4.19
CA VAL A 152 -0.04 -5.23 3.06
C VAL A 152 0.76 -4.22 2.24
N GLY A 153 1.35 -3.21 2.88
CA GLY A 153 2.13 -2.16 2.21
C GLY A 153 3.30 -2.72 1.39
N ALA A 154 4.09 -3.64 1.98
CA ALA A 154 5.21 -4.29 1.29
C ALA A 154 4.75 -5.04 0.02
N ASN A 155 3.67 -5.83 0.13
CA ASN A 155 3.19 -6.65 -0.96
C ASN A 155 2.40 -5.83 -2.00
N LEU A 156 1.77 -4.73 -1.61
CA LEU A 156 1.16 -3.79 -2.55
C LEU A 156 2.22 -3.20 -3.49
N LEU A 157 3.31 -2.69 -2.93
CA LEU A 157 4.38 -2.10 -3.74
C LEU A 157 4.99 -3.12 -4.69
N ALA A 158 5.31 -4.33 -4.20
CA ALA A 158 5.84 -5.41 -5.02
C ALA A 158 4.86 -5.83 -6.12
N PHE A 159 3.57 -5.92 -5.81
CA PHE A 159 2.53 -6.26 -6.79
C PHE A 159 2.37 -5.16 -7.85
N LEU A 160 2.34 -3.90 -7.46
CA LEU A 160 2.24 -2.78 -8.41
C LEU A 160 3.46 -2.71 -9.33
N MET A 161 4.66 -2.96 -8.80
CA MET A 161 5.88 -3.03 -9.63
C MET A 161 5.80 -4.16 -10.66
N SER A 162 5.21 -5.31 -10.32
CA SER A 162 5.03 -6.42 -11.28
C SER A 162 4.00 -6.13 -12.38
N LEU A 163 3.17 -5.09 -12.22
CA LEU A 163 2.19 -4.66 -13.22
C LEU A 163 2.70 -3.52 -14.11
N THR A 164 3.91 -3.00 -13.86
CA THR A 164 4.49 -1.95 -14.69
C THR A 164 5.15 -2.53 -15.93
N THR A 165 5.00 -1.84 -17.06
CA THR A 165 5.65 -2.20 -18.32
C THR A 165 7.08 -1.67 -18.38
N LYS A 166 8.01 -2.35 -19.06
CA LYS A 166 9.44 -1.96 -19.12
C LYS A 166 9.63 -0.54 -19.67
N ASP A 167 8.89 -0.17 -20.70
CA ASP A 167 9.12 1.09 -21.43
C ASP A 167 8.73 2.35 -20.64
N ILE A 168 7.67 2.27 -19.83
CA ILE A 168 7.10 3.40 -19.08
C ILE A 168 6.96 3.13 -17.58
N GLY A 169 7.62 2.10 -17.07
CA GLY A 169 7.45 1.58 -15.71
C GLY A 169 7.61 2.63 -14.62
N GLY A 170 8.61 3.51 -14.74
CA GLY A 170 8.84 4.58 -13.78
C GLY A 170 7.67 5.58 -13.72
N THR A 171 7.14 5.99 -14.88
CA THR A 171 5.98 6.91 -14.96
C THR A 171 4.72 6.23 -14.44
N GLN A 172 4.47 4.98 -14.85
CA GLN A 172 3.32 4.20 -14.41
C GLN A 172 3.33 3.99 -12.88
N PHE A 173 4.47 3.63 -12.31
CA PHE A 173 4.63 3.48 -10.87
C PHE A 173 4.40 4.81 -10.12
N SER A 174 4.91 5.93 -10.64
CA SER A 174 4.68 7.26 -10.06
C SER A 174 3.20 7.63 -10.02
N ILE A 175 2.43 7.25 -11.03
CA ILE A 175 0.98 7.45 -11.05
C ILE A 175 0.30 6.59 -10.01
N TYR A 176 0.68 5.31 -9.85
CA TYR A 176 0.16 4.45 -8.79
C TYR A 176 0.41 5.06 -7.41
N MET A 177 1.62 5.54 -7.14
CA MET A 177 1.96 6.20 -5.87
C MET A 177 1.14 7.48 -5.65
N THR A 178 0.90 8.26 -6.70
CA THR A 178 0.05 9.45 -6.62
C THR A 178 -1.39 9.08 -6.24
N LEU A 179 -1.96 8.06 -6.89
CA LEU A 179 -3.33 7.60 -6.59
C LEU A 179 -3.46 7.01 -5.19
N ILE A 180 -2.45 6.30 -4.70
CA ILE A 180 -2.38 5.83 -3.32
C ILE A 180 -2.49 7.01 -2.35
N ASN A 181 -1.73 8.08 -2.57
CA ASN A 181 -1.81 9.27 -1.73
C ASN A 181 -3.17 9.98 -1.86
N VAL A 182 -3.72 10.10 -3.07
CA VAL A 182 -5.07 10.66 -3.28
C VAL A 182 -6.12 9.85 -2.50
N GLY A 183 -6.06 8.52 -2.54
CA GLY A 183 -6.94 7.65 -1.76
C GLY A 183 -6.81 7.90 -0.26
N ALA A 184 -5.59 7.96 0.26
CA ALA A 184 -5.32 8.21 1.66
C ALA A 184 -5.84 9.59 2.13
N PHE A 185 -5.58 10.65 1.36
CA PHE A 185 -6.12 11.99 1.63
C PHE A 185 -7.64 12.05 1.53
N THR A 186 -8.23 11.30 0.61
CA THR A 186 -9.69 11.18 0.52
C THR A 186 -10.25 10.54 1.81
N GLY A 187 -9.61 9.51 2.32
CA GLY A 187 -9.95 8.90 3.59
C GLY A 187 -9.87 9.89 4.76
N ASN A 188 -8.79 10.68 4.84
CA ASN A 188 -8.64 11.72 5.86
C ASN A 188 -9.79 12.74 5.77
N ALA A 189 -10.09 13.22 4.56
CA ALA A 189 -11.15 14.20 4.35
C ALA A 189 -12.54 13.65 4.68
N LEU A 190 -12.78 12.36 4.43
CA LEU A 190 -14.05 11.70 4.74
C LEU A 190 -14.20 11.35 6.23
N SER A 191 -13.10 11.23 6.98
CA SER A 191 -13.10 10.69 8.33
C SER A 191 -14.00 11.47 9.31
N PRO A 192 -13.93 12.81 9.42
CA PRO A 192 -14.83 13.56 10.32
C PRO A 192 -16.29 13.41 9.91
N GLN A 193 -16.61 13.48 8.60
CA GLN A 193 -17.97 13.37 8.10
C GLN A 193 -18.56 11.98 8.36
N LEU A 194 -17.74 10.94 8.22
CA LEU A 194 -18.15 9.57 8.53
C LEU A 194 -18.37 9.39 10.03
N LEU A 195 -17.51 9.98 10.88
CA LEU A 195 -17.68 9.94 12.32
C LEU A 195 -19.00 10.62 12.72
N ASP A 196 -19.31 11.78 12.17
CA ASP A 196 -20.60 12.46 12.40
C ASP A 196 -21.78 11.61 11.91
N LEU A 197 -21.67 11.04 10.71
CA LEU A 197 -22.73 10.20 10.11
C LEU A 197 -23.04 8.97 10.98
N VAL A 198 -22.02 8.40 11.64
CA VAL A 198 -22.21 7.24 12.55
C VAL A 198 -22.49 7.64 13.98
N GLY A 199 -22.87 8.90 14.22
CA GLY A 199 -23.28 9.42 15.52
C GLY A 199 -22.14 9.59 16.52
N GLY A 200 -20.92 9.90 16.07
CA GLY A 200 -19.73 10.06 16.91
C GLY A 200 -19.15 8.73 17.43
N SER A 201 -19.63 7.60 16.90
CA SER A 201 -19.24 6.27 17.37
C SER A 201 -17.96 5.78 16.68
N TYR A 202 -16.83 5.77 17.38
CA TYR A 202 -15.58 5.22 16.89
C TYR A 202 -15.67 3.74 16.47
N PRO A 203 -16.37 2.83 17.20
CA PRO A 203 -16.57 1.47 16.71
C PRO A 203 -17.25 1.43 15.35
N ASN A 204 -18.28 2.24 15.13
CA ASN A 204 -18.97 2.31 13.84
C ASN A 204 -18.06 2.92 12.75
N LEU A 205 -17.20 3.87 13.10
CA LEU A 205 -16.19 4.41 12.19
C LEU A 205 -15.20 3.32 11.75
N PHE A 206 -14.77 2.45 12.68
CA PHE A 206 -13.92 1.30 12.36
C PHE A 206 -14.63 0.32 11.40
N LEU A 207 -15.94 0.08 11.60
CA LEU A 207 -16.73 -0.72 10.66
C LEU A 207 -16.83 -0.07 9.28
N ALA A 208 -17.00 1.25 9.22
CA ALA A 208 -16.97 1.97 7.94
C ALA A 208 -15.60 1.85 7.26
N GLY A 209 -14.51 2.01 8.00
CA GLY A 209 -13.16 1.76 7.50
C GLY A 209 -12.96 0.33 7.02
N ALA A 210 -13.44 -0.66 7.77
CA ALA A 210 -13.41 -2.07 7.37
C ALA A 210 -14.21 -2.34 6.08
N ALA A 211 -15.31 -1.62 5.84
CA ALA A 211 -16.06 -1.72 4.59
C ALA A 211 -15.23 -1.23 3.41
N PHE A 212 -14.49 -0.12 3.54
CA PHE A 212 -13.54 0.32 2.51
C PHE A 212 -12.41 -0.69 2.32
N GLN A 213 -11.86 -1.27 3.38
CA GLN A 213 -10.85 -2.33 3.30
C GLN A 213 -11.40 -3.57 2.58
N ALA A 214 -12.68 -3.92 2.79
CA ALA A 214 -13.34 -5.02 2.09
C ALA A 214 -13.51 -4.74 0.57
N LEU A 215 -13.72 -3.47 0.16
CA LEU A 215 -13.73 -3.11 -1.27
C LEU A 215 -12.37 -3.40 -1.93
N VAL A 216 -11.27 -3.23 -1.21
CA VAL A 216 -9.92 -3.59 -1.71
C VAL A 216 -9.87 -5.09 -2.03
N LEU A 217 -10.42 -5.96 -1.17
CA LEU A 217 -10.50 -7.40 -1.44
C LEU A 217 -11.30 -7.69 -2.71
N LEU A 218 -12.43 -7.02 -2.91
CA LEU A 218 -13.24 -7.21 -4.10
C LEU A 218 -12.49 -6.80 -5.38
N VAL A 219 -11.65 -5.78 -5.33
CA VAL A 219 -10.78 -5.39 -6.45
C VAL A 219 -9.68 -6.43 -6.68
N LEU A 220 -9.02 -6.88 -5.61
CA LEU A 220 -7.95 -7.88 -5.70
C LEU A 220 -8.43 -9.22 -6.27
N LEU A 221 -9.66 -9.63 -5.99
CA LEU A 221 -10.26 -10.85 -6.50
C LEU A 221 -10.59 -10.80 -8.00
N GLN A 222 -10.58 -9.60 -8.63
CA GLN A 222 -10.82 -9.44 -10.07
C GLN A 222 -9.56 -9.62 -10.92
N PHE A 223 -8.39 -9.69 -10.31
CA PHE A 223 -7.16 -10.03 -11.03
C PHE A 223 -7.10 -11.53 -11.29
N ASP A 224 -6.87 -11.94 -12.52
CA ASP A 224 -6.72 -13.35 -12.90
C ASP A 224 -5.26 -13.81 -12.77
N ASP A 225 -5.04 -15.01 -12.20
CA ASP A 225 -3.67 -15.57 -12.07
C ASP A 225 -3.04 -15.87 -13.46
N GLY A 226 -3.85 -16.13 -14.48
CA GLY A 226 -3.38 -16.42 -15.85
C GLY A 226 -2.87 -15.19 -16.61
N GLU A 227 -3.44 -14.01 -16.39
CA GLU A 227 -3.01 -12.76 -17.06
C GLU A 227 -1.62 -12.29 -16.56
N LEU A 228 -1.24 -12.68 -15.33
CA LEU A 228 0.05 -12.33 -14.73
C LEU A 228 1.20 -13.27 -15.15
N SER A 229 0.91 -14.52 -15.57
CA SER A 229 1.92 -15.47 -16.03
C SER A 229 2.40 -15.17 -17.45
N VAL A 230 1.53 -14.64 -18.31
CA VAL A 230 1.87 -14.30 -19.70
C VAL A 230 2.90 -13.17 -19.77
N ALA A 231 2.81 -12.19 -18.85
CA ALA A 231 3.79 -11.10 -18.77
C ALA A 231 5.18 -11.58 -18.32
N ALA A 232 5.24 -12.64 -17.50
CA ALA A 232 6.50 -13.22 -17.02
C ALA A 232 7.14 -14.16 -18.07
N ASP A 233 6.33 -14.87 -18.84
CA ASP A 233 6.83 -15.81 -19.87
C ASP A 233 7.37 -15.08 -21.12
N ASP A 234 6.82 -13.91 -21.46
CA ASP A 234 7.33 -13.07 -22.55
C ASP A 234 8.74 -12.51 -22.24
N GLU A 235 9.07 -12.33 -20.94
CA GLU A 235 10.42 -11.92 -20.51
C GLU A 235 11.46 -13.02 -20.73
N THR A 236 11.13 -14.27 -20.46
CA THR A 236 12.08 -15.39 -20.59
C THR A 236 12.37 -15.73 -22.05
N VAL A 237 11.41 -15.55 -22.96
CA VAL A 237 11.57 -15.79 -24.39
C VAL A 237 12.45 -14.71 -25.04
N THR A 238 12.29 -13.44 -24.63
CA THR A 238 13.08 -12.32 -25.17
C THR A 238 14.54 -12.41 -24.74
N GLU A 239 14.84 -12.74 -23.47
CA GLU A 239 16.22 -12.95 -22.99
C GLU A 239 16.92 -14.15 -23.65
N SER A 240 16.18 -15.19 -24.02
CA SER A 240 16.75 -16.36 -24.70
C SER A 240 17.13 -16.08 -26.17
N ILE A 241 16.47 -15.10 -26.81
CA ILE A 241 16.76 -14.68 -28.20
C ILE A 241 17.93 -13.69 -28.23
N GLU A 242 18.08 -12.84 -27.22
CA GLU A 242 19.16 -11.83 -27.17
C GLU A 242 20.52 -12.42 -26.78
N ASN A 243 20.52 -13.61 -26.16
CA ASN A 243 21.73 -14.36 -25.79
C ASN A 243 22.13 -15.47 -26.76
N ALA A 244 21.46 -15.62 -27.91
CA ALA A 244 21.74 -16.61 -28.97
C ALA A 244 22.35 -15.95 -30.20
#